data_55860ee72d1bce9e34447fcda2617fac
#
_entry.id   55860ee72d1bce9e34447fcda2617fac
#
_cell.length_a   1.000
_cell.length_b   1.000
_cell.length_c   1.000
_cell.angle_alpha   90.00
_cell.angle_beta   90.00
_cell.angle_gamma   90.00
#
_symmetry.space_group_name_H-M   'P 1'
#
loop_
_entity.id
_entity.type
_entity.pdbx_description
1 polymer ?
#
loop_
_entity_poly.entity_id
_entity_poly.type
_entity_poly.pdbx_seq_one_letter_code
_entity_poly.pdbx_strand_id
1 'polypeptide(L)'
;MSHNPIQRRFVSIHGRQVHYRIAGQGPALLLIHQSPQNSRMWLGMMQRYADRYTVIAPDTPGFGYSDPLPGNPLTIAEFGAATMEFVEAIGLQRCAVFGMHTGGLIAAWLAWARPEQFAALVVDGYAAFTPEESALYGEAYLPPFVPQWDGSHLRWLWARMREQKYFFPWYDGRAEAAMLIPPHTTASTHEAVMDVLDVGDAYRAGYAAAFRHNDHHWLGQLRMPSWLVYRHGDPLRAHAPRLRDLPAHVAVVDEPDGIEGLHAWLDGWLAQALAAEPAYIPPPNGGAAAAGAWQ
;
A
#
# COMPACT_ATOMS: atom_id res chain seq x y z
N MET A 1 -17.78 -18.20 16.18
CA MET A 1 -16.59 -17.73 15.47
C MET A 1 -15.86 -16.81 16.43
N SER A 2 -14.65 -17.15 16.88
CA SER A 2 -13.86 -16.26 17.74
C SER A 2 -13.46 -15.05 16.89
N HIS A 3 -14.04 -13.90 17.19
CA HIS A 3 -13.59 -12.65 16.58
C HIS A 3 -12.19 -12.34 17.14
N ASN A 4 -11.16 -12.52 16.33
CA ASN A 4 -9.83 -11.95 16.61
C ASN A 4 -9.95 -10.43 16.44
N PRO A 5 -9.97 -9.64 17.52
CA PRO A 5 -10.18 -8.20 17.40
C PRO A 5 -9.01 -7.54 16.68
N ILE A 6 -9.31 -6.64 15.75
CA ILE A 6 -8.29 -5.80 15.12
C ILE A 6 -7.86 -4.76 16.15
N GLN A 7 -6.60 -4.84 16.58
CA GLN A 7 -5.99 -3.91 17.51
C GLN A 7 -5.31 -2.76 16.76
N ARG A 8 -5.36 -1.57 17.31
CA ARG A 8 -4.55 -0.40 16.90
C ARG A 8 -3.38 -0.30 17.83
N ARG A 9 -2.19 -0.20 17.30
CA ARG A 9 -0.94 -0.11 18.05
C ARG A 9 -0.05 1.01 17.49
N PHE A 10 0.87 1.45 18.32
CA PHE A 10 1.94 2.37 17.94
C PHE A 10 3.29 1.77 18.27
N VAL A 11 4.27 2.10 17.47
CA VAL A 11 5.69 1.86 17.76
C VAL A 11 6.47 3.15 17.53
N SER A 12 7.43 3.44 18.40
CA SER A 12 8.30 4.61 18.25
C SER A 12 9.61 4.22 17.56
N ILE A 13 9.95 4.93 16.49
CA ILE A 13 11.13 4.68 15.66
C ILE A 13 11.85 6.01 15.46
N HIS A 14 13.04 6.16 16.02
CA HIS A 14 13.83 7.39 15.95
C HIS A 14 13.02 8.65 16.33
N GLY A 15 12.16 8.53 17.35
CA GLY A 15 11.30 9.62 17.82
C GLY A 15 10.01 9.84 17.02
N ARG A 16 9.80 9.14 15.92
CA ARG A 16 8.55 9.15 15.15
C ARG A 16 7.61 8.06 15.64
N GLN A 17 6.31 8.38 15.73
CA GLN A 17 5.27 7.41 16.02
C GLN A 17 4.80 6.77 14.71
N VAL A 18 4.78 5.44 14.65
CA VAL A 18 4.20 4.68 13.55
C VAL A 18 3.00 3.92 14.06
N HIS A 19 1.82 4.26 13.54
CA HIS A 19 0.58 3.53 13.82
C HIS A 19 0.48 2.31 12.92
N TYR A 20 -0.05 1.22 13.46
CA TYR A 20 -0.39 0.03 12.70
C TYR A 20 -1.57 -0.71 13.30
N ARG A 21 -2.24 -1.48 12.46
CA ARG A 21 -3.27 -2.42 12.87
C ARG A 21 -2.69 -3.83 12.85
N ILE A 22 -3.13 -4.65 13.81
CA ILE A 22 -2.73 -6.05 13.91
C ILE A 22 -3.92 -6.90 14.35
N ALA A 23 -4.06 -8.08 13.75
CA ALA A 23 -5.08 -9.04 14.11
C ALA A 23 -4.61 -10.48 13.85
N GLY A 24 -5.16 -11.42 14.57
CA GLY A 24 -4.96 -12.86 14.35
C GLY A 24 -3.69 -13.42 14.97
N GLN A 25 -3.44 -14.69 14.63
CA GLN A 25 -2.30 -15.48 15.06
C GLN A 25 -1.89 -16.41 13.92
N GLY A 26 -0.60 -16.68 13.80
CA GLY A 26 -0.03 -17.53 12.75
C GLY A 26 1.12 -16.87 12.03
N PRO A 27 1.54 -17.40 10.87
CA PRO A 27 2.54 -16.75 10.02
C PRO A 27 2.11 -15.33 9.64
N ALA A 28 3.07 -14.44 9.42
CA ALA A 28 2.79 -13.03 9.23
C ALA A 28 2.42 -12.68 7.78
N LEU A 29 1.42 -11.82 7.63
CA LEU A 29 1.02 -11.14 6.39
C LEU A 29 1.08 -9.63 6.59
N LEU A 30 1.96 -8.96 5.87
CA LEU A 30 2.14 -7.51 5.88
C LEU A 30 1.35 -6.87 4.73
N LEU A 31 0.50 -5.88 5.04
CA LEU A 31 -0.36 -5.20 4.08
C LEU A 31 0.03 -3.72 3.98
N ILE A 32 0.46 -3.26 2.80
CA ILE A 32 0.88 -1.87 2.57
C ILE A 32 -0.18 -1.15 1.73
N HIS A 33 -0.75 -0.09 2.30
CA HIS A 33 -1.85 0.67 1.69
C HIS A 33 -1.38 1.57 0.53
N GLN A 34 -2.32 1.91 -0.35
CA GLN A 34 -2.12 2.90 -1.41
C GLN A 34 -2.29 4.33 -0.89
N SER A 35 -1.76 5.32 -1.61
CA SER A 35 -2.04 6.73 -1.37
C SER A 35 -3.42 7.13 -1.91
N PRO A 36 -4.14 8.03 -1.24
CA PRO A 36 -3.82 8.71 0.01
C PRO A 36 -4.42 8.02 1.25
N GLN A 37 -4.70 6.74 1.15
CA GLN A 37 -5.34 5.94 2.19
C GLN A 37 -4.39 5.61 3.35
N ASN A 38 -4.86 4.81 4.29
CA ASN A 38 -4.13 4.31 5.45
C ASN A 38 -4.52 2.84 5.74
N SER A 39 -4.03 2.27 6.82
CA SER A 39 -4.30 0.87 7.22
C SER A 39 -5.79 0.51 7.33
N ARG A 40 -6.70 1.51 7.42
CA ARG A 40 -8.15 1.29 7.48
C ARG A 40 -8.68 0.59 6.22
N MET A 41 -8.06 0.80 5.06
CA MET A 41 -8.48 0.13 3.83
C MET A 41 -8.41 -1.40 3.91
N TRP A 42 -7.56 -1.92 4.81
CA TRP A 42 -7.31 -3.35 4.95
C TRP A 42 -8.22 -4.07 5.93
N LEU A 43 -9.21 -3.38 6.57
CA LEU A 43 -10.08 -4.00 7.58
C LEU A 43 -10.78 -5.26 7.09
N GLY A 44 -11.26 -5.28 5.85
CA GLY A 44 -11.88 -6.47 5.24
C GLY A 44 -10.91 -7.63 5.08
N MET A 45 -9.70 -7.39 4.57
CA MET A 45 -8.67 -8.42 4.47
C MET A 45 -8.20 -8.90 5.86
N MET A 46 -8.03 -8.00 6.80
CA MET A 46 -7.67 -8.35 8.17
C MET A 46 -8.72 -9.27 8.81
N GLN A 47 -10.02 -8.96 8.67
CA GLN A 47 -11.11 -9.80 9.16
C GLN A 47 -11.13 -11.19 8.52
N ARG A 48 -10.84 -11.25 7.20
CA ARG A 48 -10.83 -12.51 6.45
C ARG A 48 -9.67 -13.42 6.84
N TYR A 49 -8.49 -12.85 7.09
CA TYR A 49 -7.26 -13.63 7.24
C TYR A 49 -6.81 -13.83 8.69
N ALA A 50 -7.39 -13.14 9.67
CA ALA A 50 -6.98 -13.17 11.08
C ALA A 50 -7.22 -14.50 11.79
N ASP A 51 -7.97 -15.42 11.23
CA ASP A 51 -8.16 -16.78 11.76
C ASP A 51 -6.99 -17.73 11.43
N ARG A 52 -6.17 -17.38 10.44
CA ARG A 52 -5.05 -18.20 9.94
C ARG A 52 -3.69 -17.53 10.01
N TYR A 53 -3.66 -16.21 9.96
CA TYR A 53 -2.44 -15.42 9.87
C TYR A 53 -2.42 -14.29 10.90
N THR A 54 -1.23 -13.86 11.28
CA THR A 54 -1.07 -12.56 11.94
C THR A 54 -0.99 -11.49 10.84
N VAL A 55 -2.08 -10.74 10.68
CA VAL A 55 -2.19 -9.70 9.65
C VAL A 55 -1.80 -8.36 10.24
N ILE A 56 -0.84 -7.69 9.60
CA ILE A 56 -0.22 -6.43 10.05
C ILE A 56 -0.37 -5.39 8.95
N ALA A 57 -0.90 -4.23 9.28
CA ALA A 57 -1.10 -3.14 8.33
C ALA A 57 -0.62 -1.81 8.95
N PRO A 58 0.60 -1.33 8.64
CA PRO A 58 1.05 -0.02 9.07
C PRO A 58 0.36 1.09 8.28
N ASP A 59 0.25 2.26 8.89
CA ASP A 59 0.11 3.52 8.17
C ASP A 59 1.51 3.94 7.70
N THR A 60 1.69 4.11 6.39
CA THR A 60 2.99 4.57 5.87
C THR A 60 3.28 6.01 6.32
N PRO A 61 4.54 6.44 6.38
CA PRO A 61 4.91 7.74 6.92
C PRO A 61 4.10 8.91 6.38
N GLY A 62 3.53 9.71 7.27
CA GLY A 62 2.70 10.87 6.93
C GLY A 62 1.26 10.55 6.53
N PHE A 63 0.83 9.29 6.67
CA PHE A 63 -0.56 8.88 6.44
C PHE A 63 -1.19 8.34 7.72
N GLY A 64 -2.52 8.42 7.81
CA GLY A 64 -3.27 7.98 8.97
C GLY A 64 -2.77 8.63 10.26
N TYR A 65 -2.30 7.81 11.20
CA TYR A 65 -1.76 8.27 12.49
C TYR A 65 -0.24 8.11 12.61
N SER A 66 0.46 7.90 11.49
CA SER A 66 1.92 7.81 11.46
C SER A 66 2.55 9.18 11.21
N ASP A 67 3.59 9.51 11.96
CA ASP A 67 4.36 10.73 11.76
C ASP A 67 5.02 10.76 10.38
N PRO A 68 5.13 11.94 9.75
CA PRO A 68 5.77 12.07 8.44
C PRO A 68 7.28 11.87 8.51
N LEU A 69 7.87 11.54 7.36
CA LEU A 69 9.32 11.62 7.18
C LEU A 69 9.75 13.09 7.01
N PRO A 70 10.96 13.43 7.45
CA PRO A 70 11.57 14.72 7.08
C PRO A 70 11.91 14.72 5.59
N GLY A 71 11.80 15.90 4.97
CA GLY A 71 12.16 16.09 3.57
C GLY A 71 10.96 16.17 2.62
N ASN A 72 11.20 16.83 1.50
CA ASN A 72 10.27 16.98 0.40
C ASN A 72 11.10 17.34 -0.86
N PRO A 73 10.94 16.63 -1.98
CA PRO A 73 10.04 15.51 -2.24
C PRO A 73 10.59 14.16 -1.72
N LEU A 74 9.70 13.29 -1.26
CA LEU A 74 10.04 11.91 -0.87
C LEU A 74 10.06 10.98 -2.10
N THR A 75 10.74 9.85 -1.98
CA THR A 75 10.84 8.79 -2.98
C THR A 75 10.24 7.48 -2.48
N ILE A 76 9.94 6.53 -3.37
CA ILE A 76 9.50 5.18 -3.00
C ILE A 76 10.56 4.48 -2.12
N ALA A 77 11.85 4.71 -2.40
CA ALA A 77 12.94 4.15 -1.61
C ALA A 77 12.94 4.66 -0.16
N GLU A 78 12.67 5.96 0.07
CA GLU A 78 12.57 6.52 1.41
C GLU A 78 11.35 6.00 2.17
N PHE A 79 10.18 5.87 1.52
CA PHE A 79 9.02 5.21 2.10
C PHE A 79 9.32 3.74 2.41
N GLY A 80 10.01 3.04 1.50
CA GLY A 80 10.44 1.66 1.68
C GLY A 80 11.38 1.49 2.87
N ALA A 81 12.42 2.33 2.98
CA ALA A 81 13.37 2.30 4.09
C ALA A 81 12.68 2.53 5.44
N ALA A 82 11.79 3.51 5.54
CA ALA A 82 11.03 3.78 6.76
C ALA A 82 10.04 2.64 7.11
N THR A 83 9.47 1.99 6.10
CA THR A 83 8.63 0.80 6.31
C THR A 83 9.48 -0.39 6.75
N MET A 84 10.72 -0.51 6.28
CA MET A 84 11.67 -1.53 6.75
C MET A 84 12.04 -1.31 8.22
N GLU A 85 12.32 -0.06 8.62
CA GLU A 85 12.53 0.28 10.03
C GLU A 85 11.33 -0.14 10.90
N PHE A 86 10.10 0.01 10.39
CA PHE A 86 8.92 -0.48 11.07
C PHE A 86 8.91 -2.01 11.20
N VAL A 87 9.20 -2.75 10.13
CA VAL A 87 9.27 -4.21 10.11
C VAL A 87 10.28 -4.71 11.15
N GLU A 88 11.45 -4.07 11.21
CA GLU A 88 12.50 -4.38 12.19
C GLU A 88 12.07 -4.03 13.64
N ALA A 89 11.46 -2.85 13.85
CA ALA A 89 11.05 -2.37 15.17
C ALA A 89 9.97 -3.25 15.81
N ILE A 90 9.09 -3.86 15.02
CA ILE A 90 8.12 -4.82 15.54
C ILE A 90 8.66 -6.26 15.63
N GLY A 91 9.92 -6.50 15.25
CA GLY A 91 10.55 -7.82 15.31
C GLY A 91 10.02 -8.81 14.26
N LEU A 92 9.51 -8.33 13.14
CA LEU A 92 8.98 -9.16 12.08
C LEU A 92 10.13 -9.72 11.22
N GLN A 93 10.46 -10.99 11.41
CA GLN A 93 11.62 -11.59 10.75
C GLN A 93 11.33 -12.10 9.33
N ARG A 94 10.16 -12.72 9.12
CA ARG A 94 9.76 -13.24 7.81
C ARG A 94 8.25 -13.21 7.64
N CYS A 95 7.77 -12.76 6.46
CA CYS A 95 6.35 -12.63 6.16
C CYS A 95 6.08 -12.73 4.65
N ALA A 96 4.82 -12.91 4.28
CA ALA A 96 4.33 -12.51 2.96
C ALA A 96 4.01 -11.01 2.98
N VAL A 97 4.25 -10.31 1.88
CA VAL A 97 3.89 -8.90 1.74
C VAL A 97 2.92 -8.68 0.58
N PHE A 98 1.87 -7.93 0.85
CA PHE A 98 0.89 -7.49 -0.14
C PHE A 98 0.85 -5.96 -0.14
N GLY A 99 1.00 -5.34 -1.30
CA GLY A 99 0.90 -3.90 -1.45
C GLY A 99 0.01 -3.51 -2.62
N MET A 100 -0.73 -2.40 -2.48
CA MET A 100 -1.58 -1.88 -3.55
C MET A 100 -1.06 -0.54 -4.06
N HIS A 101 -0.94 -0.38 -5.38
CA HIS A 101 -0.50 0.85 -6.07
C HIS A 101 0.79 1.42 -5.44
N THR A 102 0.77 2.60 -4.80
CA THR A 102 1.94 3.17 -4.08
C THR A 102 2.50 2.18 -3.05
N GLY A 103 1.62 1.52 -2.29
CA GLY A 103 2.01 0.46 -1.35
C GLY A 103 2.61 -0.76 -2.04
N GLY A 104 2.21 -1.03 -3.28
CA GLY A 104 2.80 -2.07 -4.12
C GLY A 104 4.25 -1.76 -4.52
N LEU A 105 4.54 -0.51 -4.88
CA LEU A 105 5.91 -0.06 -5.15
C LEU A 105 6.78 -0.16 -3.89
N ILE A 106 6.24 0.24 -2.73
CA ILE A 106 6.92 0.10 -1.43
C ILE A 106 7.18 -1.38 -1.12
N ALA A 107 6.18 -2.25 -1.29
CA ALA A 107 6.31 -3.69 -1.06
C ALA A 107 7.36 -4.35 -1.96
N ALA A 108 7.42 -3.95 -3.24
CA ALA A 108 8.44 -4.42 -4.17
C ALA A 108 9.85 -3.97 -3.76
N TRP A 109 9.99 -2.72 -3.30
CA TRP A 109 11.24 -2.22 -2.75
C TRP A 109 11.68 -3.00 -1.50
N LEU A 110 10.77 -3.27 -0.57
CA LEU A 110 11.04 -4.07 0.63
C LEU A 110 11.56 -5.46 0.26
N ALA A 111 10.85 -6.15 -0.62
CA ALA A 111 11.19 -7.50 -1.07
C ALA A 111 12.54 -7.56 -1.80
N TRP A 112 12.88 -6.50 -2.54
CA TRP A 112 14.19 -6.35 -3.17
C TRP A 112 15.30 -6.07 -2.16
N ALA A 113 15.08 -5.12 -1.24
CA ALA A 113 16.11 -4.64 -0.30
C ALA A 113 16.46 -5.68 0.77
N ARG A 114 15.50 -6.53 1.17
CA ARG A 114 15.68 -7.57 2.20
C ARG A 114 14.99 -8.88 1.79
N PRO A 115 15.47 -9.55 0.75
CA PRO A 115 14.80 -10.73 0.19
C PRO A 115 14.65 -11.90 1.19
N GLU A 116 15.49 -11.96 2.20
CA GLU A 116 15.43 -12.98 3.26
C GLU A 116 14.24 -12.79 4.22
N GLN A 117 13.70 -11.57 4.33
CA GLN A 117 12.57 -11.26 5.20
C GLN A 117 11.21 -11.48 4.54
N PHE A 118 11.19 -11.73 3.24
CA PHE A 118 9.93 -11.90 2.51
C PHE A 118 9.83 -13.27 1.86
N ALA A 119 8.84 -14.05 2.31
CA ALA A 119 8.55 -15.37 1.75
C ALA A 119 7.92 -15.26 0.36
N ALA A 120 7.16 -14.21 0.13
CA ALA A 120 6.47 -13.95 -1.13
C ALA A 120 5.95 -12.51 -1.22
N LEU A 121 5.74 -12.04 -2.45
CA LEU A 121 5.25 -10.69 -2.76
C LEU A 121 4.01 -10.73 -3.64
N VAL A 122 3.00 -9.94 -3.29
CA VAL A 122 1.92 -9.57 -4.21
C VAL A 122 1.85 -8.06 -4.35
N VAL A 123 1.83 -7.58 -5.56
CA VAL A 123 1.56 -6.18 -5.89
C VAL A 123 0.28 -6.11 -6.69
N ASP A 124 -0.72 -5.43 -6.14
CA ASP A 124 -1.98 -5.14 -6.81
C ASP A 124 -1.87 -3.76 -7.49
N GLY A 125 -1.77 -3.75 -8.82
CA GLY A 125 -1.58 -2.55 -9.62
C GLY A 125 -0.16 -1.96 -9.51
N TYR A 126 0.86 -2.66 -10.03
CA TYR A 126 2.21 -2.09 -10.11
C TYR A 126 2.26 -0.93 -11.10
N ALA A 127 2.66 0.25 -10.62
CA ALA A 127 2.73 1.45 -11.44
C ALA A 127 4.06 1.53 -12.22
N ALA A 128 3.98 1.48 -13.55
CA ALA A 128 5.13 1.65 -14.46
C ALA A 128 4.84 2.82 -15.41
N PHE A 129 4.91 4.05 -14.88
CA PHE A 129 4.66 5.25 -15.65
C PHE A 129 5.77 5.53 -16.66
N THR A 130 5.40 6.06 -17.85
CA THR A 130 6.39 6.63 -18.77
C THR A 130 6.88 7.98 -18.26
N PRO A 131 8.02 8.51 -18.75
CA PRO A 131 8.47 9.84 -18.39
C PRO A 131 7.43 10.94 -18.69
N GLU A 132 6.67 10.81 -19.78
CA GLU A 132 5.62 11.74 -20.18
C GLU A 132 4.43 11.68 -19.20
N GLU A 133 3.99 10.47 -18.83
CA GLU A 133 2.93 10.26 -17.83
C GLU A 133 3.38 10.79 -16.46
N SER A 134 4.63 10.55 -16.07
CA SER A 134 5.20 11.02 -14.81
C SER A 134 5.21 12.56 -14.74
N ALA A 135 5.58 13.23 -15.82
CA ALA A 135 5.55 14.68 -15.91
C ALA A 135 4.11 15.22 -15.83
N LEU A 136 3.20 14.65 -16.63
CA LEU A 136 1.80 15.06 -16.69
C LEU A 136 1.11 14.91 -15.35
N TYR A 137 1.21 13.73 -14.71
CA TYR A 137 0.53 13.48 -13.44
C TYR A 137 1.21 14.19 -12.28
N GLY A 138 2.53 14.35 -12.31
CA GLY A 138 3.26 15.14 -11.31
C GLY A 138 2.79 16.58 -11.22
N GLU A 139 2.36 17.17 -12.33
CA GLU A 139 1.84 18.55 -12.41
C GLU A 139 0.33 18.61 -12.16
N ALA A 140 -0.48 17.84 -12.90
CA ALA A 140 -1.93 18.04 -12.98
C ALA A 140 -2.72 17.23 -11.95
N TYR A 141 -2.20 16.08 -11.50
CA TYR A 141 -2.95 15.16 -10.63
C TYR A 141 -3.00 15.60 -9.17
N LEU A 142 -2.03 16.42 -8.73
CA LEU A 142 -1.76 16.71 -7.32
C LEU A 142 -1.91 18.21 -6.97
N PRO A 143 -3.07 18.83 -7.21
CA PRO A 143 -3.29 20.21 -6.79
C PRO A 143 -3.15 20.33 -5.27
N PRO A 144 -2.61 21.46 -4.76
CA PRO A 144 -2.52 21.69 -3.32
C PRO A 144 -3.89 21.66 -2.63
N PHE A 145 -3.94 21.01 -1.47
CA PHE A 145 -5.12 21.03 -0.61
C PHE A 145 -4.94 22.10 0.47
N VAL A 146 -5.53 23.27 0.23
CA VAL A 146 -5.41 24.44 1.12
C VAL A 146 -6.76 24.76 1.73
N PRO A 147 -6.88 24.79 3.07
CA PRO A 147 -8.10 25.20 3.74
C PRO A 147 -8.55 26.59 3.32
N GLN A 148 -9.84 26.75 3.02
CA GLN A 148 -10.49 28.01 2.65
C GLN A 148 -11.50 28.40 3.73
N TRP A 149 -11.57 29.70 4.04
CA TRP A 149 -12.45 30.23 5.08
C TRP A 149 -13.94 29.91 4.85
N ASP A 150 -14.37 29.91 3.61
CA ASP A 150 -15.76 29.63 3.20
C ASP A 150 -16.10 28.14 3.12
N GLY A 151 -15.14 27.23 3.44
CA GLY A 151 -15.34 25.78 3.36
C GLY A 151 -15.35 25.20 1.94
N SER A 152 -15.07 26.01 0.90
CA SER A 152 -15.09 25.55 -0.51
C SER A 152 -14.13 24.38 -0.76
N HIS A 153 -12.99 24.30 -0.03
CA HIS A 153 -12.04 23.21 -0.10
C HIS A 153 -12.66 21.83 0.24
N LEU A 154 -13.65 21.78 1.14
CA LEU A 154 -14.34 20.52 1.49
C LEU A 154 -15.22 20.02 0.34
N ARG A 155 -15.92 20.94 -0.36
CA ARG A 155 -16.71 20.61 -1.55
C ARG A 155 -15.82 20.14 -2.68
N TRP A 156 -14.69 20.82 -2.88
CA TRP A 156 -13.71 20.44 -3.88
C TRP A 156 -13.12 19.04 -3.59
N LEU A 157 -12.73 18.78 -2.34
CA LEU A 157 -12.19 17.49 -1.94
C LEU A 157 -13.21 16.36 -2.14
N TRP A 158 -14.48 16.59 -1.78
CA TRP A 158 -15.54 15.62 -2.02
C TRP A 158 -15.68 15.28 -3.51
N ALA A 159 -15.74 16.30 -4.37
CA ALA A 159 -15.80 16.11 -5.81
C ALA A 159 -14.59 15.32 -6.34
N ARG A 160 -13.38 15.74 -5.95
CA ARG A 160 -12.14 15.07 -6.35
C ARG A 160 -12.13 13.59 -5.96
N MET A 161 -12.46 13.26 -4.70
CA MET A 161 -12.46 11.87 -4.22
C MET A 161 -13.58 11.03 -4.86
N ARG A 162 -14.68 11.66 -5.25
CA ARG A 162 -15.73 11.01 -6.06
C ARG A 162 -15.24 10.74 -7.47
N GLU A 163 -14.71 11.75 -8.17
CA GLU A 163 -14.24 11.62 -9.56
C GLU A 163 -13.11 10.61 -9.69
N GLN A 164 -12.19 10.57 -8.73
CA GLN A 164 -11.10 9.59 -8.71
C GLN A 164 -11.56 8.13 -8.71
N LYS A 165 -12.82 7.87 -8.32
CA LYS A 165 -13.42 6.53 -8.34
C LYS A 165 -14.00 6.13 -9.69
N TYR A 166 -14.18 7.09 -10.58
CA TYR A 166 -14.81 6.86 -11.88
C TYR A 166 -13.91 7.18 -13.06
N PHE A 167 -12.87 7.99 -12.84
CA PHE A 167 -11.99 8.47 -13.91
C PHE A 167 -10.52 8.38 -13.52
N PHE A 168 -9.69 8.03 -14.50
CA PHE A 168 -8.24 8.16 -14.38
C PHE A 168 -7.66 8.82 -15.65
N PRO A 169 -7.00 9.97 -15.53
CA PRO A 169 -6.85 10.77 -14.29
C PRO A 169 -8.20 11.37 -13.84
N TRP A 170 -8.35 11.61 -12.54
CA TRP A 170 -9.61 12.03 -11.90
C TRP A 170 -10.22 13.33 -12.47
N TYR A 171 -9.41 14.18 -13.06
CA TYR A 171 -9.83 15.47 -13.64
C TYR A 171 -10.28 15.37 -15.11
N ASP A 172 -10.14 14.20 -15.72
CA ASP A 172 -10.58 13.95 -17.09
C ASP A 172 -11.93 13.24 -17.11
N GLY A 173 -13.01 13.99 -17.25
CA GLY A 173 -14.37 13.45 -17.27
C GLY A 173 -14.81 12.88 -18.62
N ARG A 174 -13.91 12.67 -19.59
CA ARG A 174 -14.24 12.08 -20.88
C ARG A 174 -14.44 10.56 -20.77
N ALA A 175 -15.15 9.98 -21.74
CA ALA A 175 -15.46 8.53 -21.76
C ALA A 175 -14.19 7.65 -21.79
N GLU A 176 -13.13 8.12 -22.44
CA GLU A 176 -11.86 7.40 -22.55
C GLU A 176 -11.12 7.26 -21.23
N ALA A 177 -11.35 8.20 -20.29
CA ALA A 177 -10.78 8.17 -18.95
C ALA A 177 -11.67 7.42 -17.94
N ALA A 178 -12.87 6.98 -18.33
CA ALA A 178 -13.80 6.29 -17.45
C ALA A 178 -13.27 4.89 -17.07
N MET A 179 -13.27 4.62 -15.76
CA MET A 179 -12.90 3.32 -15.22
C MET A 179 -14.12 2.41 -15.15
N LEU A 180 -13.98 1.17 -15.61
CA LEU A 180 -15.01 0.13 -15.57
C LEU A 180 -14.97 -0.60 -14.21
N ILE A 181 -15.40 0.08 -13.17
CA ILE A 181 -15.40 -0.44 -11.80
C ILE A 181 -16.83 -0.48 -11.23
N PRO A 182 -17.08 -1.34 -10.22
CA PRO A 182 -18.39 -1.37 -9.55
C PRO A 182 -18.78 -0.03 -8.94
N PRO A 183 -20.08 0.26 -8.81
CA PRO A 183 -20.55 1.51 -8.22
C PRO A 183 -19.99 1.71 -6.81
N HIS A 184 -19.48 2.90 -6.55
CA HIS A 184 -19.03 3.30 -5.22
C HIS A 184 -20.18 3.84 -4.37
N THR A 185 -20.10 3.63 -3.05
CA THR A 185 -21.09 4.16 -2.11
C THR A 185 -20.69 5.54 -1.61
N THR A 186 -21.68 6.29 -1.13
CA THR A 186 -21.43 7.55 -0.42
C THR A 186 -20.49 7.35 0.78
N ALA A 187 -20.68 6.24 1.52
CA ALA A 187 -19.82 5.89 2.67
C ALA A 187 -18.37 5.73 2.24
N SER A 188 -18.09 4.98 1.17
CA SER A 188 -16.71 4.79 0.69
C SER A 188 -16.07 6.08 0.17
N THR A 189 -16.87 7.01 -0.37
CA THR A 189 -16.38 8.35 -0.75
C THR A 189 -16.09 9.20 0.49
N HIS A 190 -16.95 9.14 1.50
CA HIS A 190 -16.72 9.81 2.78
C HIS A 190 -15.43 9.35 3.45
N GLU A 191 -15.19 8.04 3.51
CA GLU A 191 -13.96 7.48 4.06
C GLU A 191 -12.71 7.99 3.32
N ALA A 192 -12.74 8.04 2.00
CA ALA A 192 -11.63 8.58 1.20
C ALA A 192 -11.41 10.08 1.42
N VAL A 193 -12.47 10.85 1.65
CA VAL A 193 -12.39 12.27 2.05
C VAL A 193 -11.73 12.41 3.42
N MET A 194 -12.13 11.58 4.40
CA MET A 194 -11.53 11.59 5.74
C MET A 194 -10.04 11.25 5.71
N ASP A 195 -9.62 10.29 4.86
CA ASP A 195 -8.20 9.94 4.71
C ASP A 195 -7.35 11.15 4.27
N VAL A 196 -7.87 12.01 3.38
CA VAL A 196 -7.17 13.24 2.96
C VAL A 196 -7.27 14.33 4.03
N LEU A 197 -8.40 14.47 4.73
CA LEU A 197 -8.55 15.47 5.80
C LEU A 197 -7.60 15.19 6.97
N ASP A 198 -7.37 13.92 7.29
CA ASP A 198 -6.46 13.51 8.37
C ASP A 198 -5.01 13.96 8.10
N VAL A 199 -4.58 14.02 6.83
CA VAL A 199 -3.20 14.31 6.45
C VAL A 199 -3.02 15.68 5.77
N GLY A 200 -4.09 16.33 5.40
CA GLY A 200 -4.07 17.63 4.71
C GLY A 200 -3.31 17.59 3.39
N ASP A 201 -2.51 18.62 3.10
CA ASP A 201 -1.74 18.73 1.86
C ASP A 201 -0.67 17.62 1.69
N ALA A 202 -0.27 16.96 2.80
CA ALA A 202 0.67 15.84 2.75
C ALA A 202 0.13 14.62 1.97
N TYR A 203 -1.18 14.56 1.65
CA TYR A 203 -1.76 13.53 0.78
C TYR A 203 -1.01 13.36 -0.54
N ARG A 204 -0.35 14.43 -1.01
CA ARG A 204 0.40 14.45 -2.27
C ARG A 204 1.69 13.64 -2.25
N ALA A 205 2.29 13.46 -1.06
CA ALA A 205 3.66 12.91 -0.94
C ALA A 205 3.79 11.51 -1.54
N GLY A 206 2.92 10.58 -1.19
CA GLY A 206 2.97 9.21 -1.71
C GLY A 206 2.66 9.11 -3.20
N TYR A 207 1.69 9.88 -3.69
CA TYR A 207 1.41 9.96 -5.13
C TYR A 207 2.60 10.52 -5.90
N ALA A 208 3.17 11.63 -5.43
CA ALA A 208 4.32 12.24 -6.07
C ALA A 208 5.54 11.30 -6.09
N ALA A 209 5.75 10.52 -5.03
CA ALA A 209 6.78 9.49 -5.02
C ALA A 209 6.52 8.41 -6.07
N ALA A 210 5.26 7.94 -6.20
CA ALA A 210 4.88 6.94 -7.18
C ALA A 210 5.00 7.45 -8.62
N PHE A 211 4.55 8.68 -8.92
CA PHE A 211 4.64 9.26 -10.27
C PHE A 211 6.09 9.52 -10.70
N ARG A 212 6.98 9.86 -9.77
CA ARG A 212 8.42 10.05 -10.07
C ARG A 212 9.20 8.73 -10.14
N HIS A 213 8.60 7.62 -9.70
CA HIS A 213 9.26 6.34 -9.75
C HIS A 213 9.26 5.78 -11.18
N ASN A 214 10.43 5.77 -11.80
CA ASN A 214 10.66 5.28 -13.16
C ASN A 214 11.76 4.21 -13.25
N ASP A 215 12.26 3.75 -12.12
CA ASP A 215 13.28 2.72 -12.03
C ASP A 215 12.66 1.39 -11.52
N HIS A 216 12.52 0.44 -12.45
CA HIS A 216 11.87 -0.86 -12.19
C HIS A 216 12.87 -1.99 -12.07
N HIS A 217 14.18 -1.73 -11.92
CA HIS A 217 15.22 -2.75 -11.86
C HIS A 217 15.03 -3.72 -10.69
N TRP A 218 14.34 -3.31 -9.64
CA TRP A 218 14.02 -4.14 -8.47
C TRP A 218 13.28 -5.43 -8.86
N LEU A 219 12.35 -5.36 -9.82
CA LEU A 219 11.57 -6.50 -10.25
C LEU A 219 12.42 -7.61 -10.85
N GLY A 220 13.47 -7.24 -11.61
CA GLY A 220 14.42 -8.17 -12.19
C GLY A 220 15.36 -8.85 -11.18
N GLN A 221 15.40 -8.34 -9.94
CA GLN A 221 16.29 -8.80 -8.87
C GLN A 221 15.54 -9.44 -7.69
N LEU A 222 14.22 -9.54 -7.74
CA LEU A 222 13.42 -10.25 -6.74
C LEU A 222 13.88 -11.71 -6.65
N ARG A 223 13.85 -12.28 -5.44
CA ARG A 223 14.33 -13.65 -5.17
C ARG A 223 13.25 -14.59 -4.66
N MET A 224 12.05 -14.10 -4.39
CA MET A 224 10.90 -14.85 -3.91
C MET A 224 9.82 -14.94 -4.97
N PRO A 225 8.90 -15.90 -4.88
CA PRO A 225 7.69 -15.92 -5.70
C PRO A 225 6.95 -14.59 -5.59
N SER A 226 6.69 -13.97 -6.75
CA SER A 226 6.11 -12.60 -6.81
C SER A 226 5.04 -12.53 -7.89
N TRP A 227 3.94 -11.84 -7.56
CA TRP A 227 2.82 -11.64 -8.48
C TRP A 227 2.49 -10.17 -8.59
N LEU A 228 2.47 -9.69 -9.82
CA LEU A 228 2.03 -8.36 -10.20
C LEU A 228 0.62 -8.50 -10.77
N VAL A 229 -0.38 -8.30 -9.93
CA VAL A 229 -1.80 -8.51 -10.24
C VAL A 229 -2.37 -7.21 -10.78
N TYR A 230 -3.16 -7.29 -11.87
CA TYR A 230 -3.87 -6.15 -12.42
C TYR A 230 -5.36 -6.42 -12.49
N ARG A 231 -6.14 -5.63 -11.79
CA ARG A 231 -7.60 -5.78 -11.74
C ARG A 231 -8.26 -5.35 -13.03
N HIS A 232 -9.35 -6.03 -13.34
CA HIS A 232 -10.23 -5.56 -14.41
C HIS A 232 -10.80 -4.19 -14.05
N GLY A 233 -10.58 -3.20 -14.93
CA GLY A 233 -10.98 -1.80 -14.68
C GLY A 233 -9.95 -0.94 -13.93
N ASP A 234 -8.86 -1.50 -13.39
CA ASP A 234 -7.77 -0.72 -12.84
C ASP A 234 -7.01 0.02 -13.97
N PRO A 235 -6.84 1.34 -13.90
CA PRO A 235 -6.13 2.09 -14.93
C PRO A 235 -4.67 1.65 -15.07
N LEU A 236 -4.04 1.14 -14.02
CA LEU A 236 -2.67 0.64 -14.06
C LEU A 236 -2.53 -0.68 -14.83
N ARG A 237 -3.64 -1.34 -15.19
CA ARG A 237 -3.60 -2.53 -16.06
C ARG A 237 -2.93 -2.24 -17.42
N ALA A 238 -3.05 -1.01 -17.92
CA ALA A 238 -2.34 -0.57 -19.12
C ALA A 238 -0.81 -0.58 -18.99
N HIS A 239 -0.28 -0.69 -17.77
CA HIS A 239 1.14 -0.77 -17.48
C HIS A 239 1.70 -2.19 -17.58
N ALA A 240 0.86 -3.23 -17.47
CA ALA A 240 1.30 -4.62 -17.50
C ALA A 240 2.19 -4.98 -18.71
N PRO A 241 1.89 -4.55 -19.95
CA PRO A 241 2.74 -4.84 -21.12
C PRO A 241 4.12 -4.15 -21.09
N ARG A 242 4.33 -3.19 -20.18
CA ARG A 242 5.61 -2.48 -20.02
C ARG A 242 6.60 -3.28 -19.19
N LEU A 243 6.11 -4.23 -18.37
CA LEU A 243 6.92 -5.07 -17.51
C LEU A 243 7.44 -6.27 -18.31
N ARG A 244 8.70 -6.19 -18.69
CA ARG A 244 9.36 -7.20 -19.56
C ARG A 244 10.59 -7.75 -18.86
N ASP A 245 11.09 -8.87 -19.37
CA ASP A 245 12.34 -9.49 -18.94
C ASP A 245 12.37 -9.82 -17.42
N LEU A 246 11.20 -10.20 -16.88
CA LEU A 246 11.04 -10.58 -15.48
C LEU A 246 11.57 -12.01 -15.24
N PRO A 247 12.16 -12.30 -14.06
CA PRO A 247 12.52 -13.66 -13.66
C PRO A 247 11.30 -14.59 -13.68
N ALA A 248 11.52 -15.90 -13.93
CA ALA A 248 10.46 -16.90 -14.03
C ALA A 248 9.54 -17.02 -12.80
N HIS A 249 10.02 -16.59 -11.64
CA HIS A 249 9.27 -16.58 -10.39
C HIS A 249 8.53 -15.24 -10.13
N VAL A 250 8.60 -14.30 -11.06
CA VAL A 250 7.84 -13.03 -11.04
C VAL A 250 6.81 -13.10 -12.17
N ALA A 251 5.55 -13.23 -11.81
CA ALA A 251 4.45 -13.37 -12.77
C ALA A 251 3.61 -12.09 -12.85
N VAL A 252 3.29 -11.65 -14.07
CA VAL A 252 2.24 -10.66 -14.32
C VAL A 252 0.94 -11.42 -14.52
N VAL A 253 -0.07 -11.12 -13.72
CA VAL A 253 -1.31 -11.88 -13.64
C VAL A 253 -2.51 -10.93 -13.80
N ASP A 254 -3.41 -11.26 -14.71
CA ASP A 254 -4.73 -10.65 -14.72
C ASP A 254 -5.56 -11.18 -13.52
N GLU A 255 -6.27 -10.29 -12.86
CA GLU A 255 -7.12 -10.66 -11.72
C GLU A 255 -8.11 -11.76 -12.13
N PRO A 256 -8.21 -12.85 -11.34
CA PRO A 256 -9.32 -13.78 -11.48
C PRO A 256 -10.66 -13.06 -11.26
N ASP A 257 -11.73 -13.55 -11.88
CA ASP A 257 -13.04 -12.90 -11.95
C ASP A 257 -13.55 -12.34 -10.61
N GLY A 258 -13.41 -11.04 -10.45
CA GLY A 258 -13.90 -10.24 -9.32
C GLY A 258 -13.20 -10.51 -7.99
N ILE A 259 -13.68 -9.82 -6.94
CA ILE A 259 -13.07 -9.86 -5.59
C ILE A 259 -13.08 -11.26 -4.95
N GLU A 260 -14.08 -12.08 -5.25
CA GLU A 260 -14.16 -13.45 -4.74
C GLU A 260 -13.13 -14.36 -5.40
N GLY A 261 -12.89 -14.17 -6.71
CA GLY A 261 -11.82 -14.86 -7.43
C GLY A 261 -10.43 -14.48 -6.91
N LEU A 262 -10.19 -13.20 -6.67
CA LEU A 262 -8.96 -12.70 -6.04
C LEU A 262 -8.76 -13.32 -4.65
N HIS A 263 -9.79 -13.36 -3.82
CA HIS A 263 -9.71 -13.95 -2.49
C HIS A 263 -9.42 -15.45 -2.54
N ALA A 264 -10.08 -16.21 -3.43
CA ALA A 264 -9.84 -17.63 -3.56
C ALA A 264 -8.41 -17.93 -4.03
N TRP A 265 -7.90 -17.13 -4.97
CA TRP A 265 -6.53 -17.22 -5.43
C TRP A 265 -5.53 -16.88 -4.32
N LEU A 266 -5.76 -15.78 -3.57
CA LEU A 266 -4.91 -15.38 -2.43
C LEU A 266 -4.90 -16.45 -1.32
N ASP A 267 -6.03 -17.11 -1.05
CA ASP A 267 -6.13 -18.20 -0.06
C ASP A 267 -5.15 -19.33 -0.38
N GLY A 268 -5.15 -19.80 -1.63
CA GLY A 268 -4.24 -20.86 -2.08
C GLY A 268 -2.78 -20.41 -2.07
N TRP A 269 -2.54 -19.21 -2.55
CA TRP A 269 -1.20 -18.64 -2.62
C TRP A 269 -0.59 -18.41 -1.23
N LEU A 270 -1.33 -17.79 -0.28
CA LEU A 270 -0.87 -17.57 1.10
C LEU A 270 -0.60 -18.91 1.80
N ALA A 271 -1.47 -19.90 1.62
CA ALA A 271 -1.29 -21.22 2.20
C ALA A 271 0.03 -21.86 1.71
N GLN A 272 0.35 -21.73 0.43
CA GLN A 272 1.61 -22.24 -0.13
C GLN A 272 2.82 -21.42 0.34
N ALA A 273 2.75 -20.10 0.25
CA ALA A 273 3.87 -19.20 0.53
C ALA A 273 4.28 -19.21 2.01
N LEU A 274 3.33 -19.41 2.90
CA LEU A 274 3.53 -19.35 4.35
C LEU A 274 3.51 -20.73 5.04
N ALA A 275 3.42 -21.84 4.28
CA ALA A 275 3.29 -23.20 4.82
C ALA A 275 4.42 -23.62 5.79
N ALA A 276 5.63 -23.12 5.54
CA ALA A 276 6.83 -23.43 6.35
C ALA A 276 7.20 -22.32 7.34
N GLU A 277 6.45 -21.21 7.34
CA GLU A 277 6.79 -20.05 8.16
C GLU A 277 6.24 -20.21 9.59
N PRO A 278 7.02 -19.87 10.63
CA PRO A 278 6.58 -19.94 12.00
C PRO A 278 5.52 -18.86 12.29
N ALA A 279 4.72 -19.09 13.33
CA ALA A 279 3.81 -18.08 13.83
C ALA A 279 4.60 -16.87 14.34
N TYR A 280 4.19 -15.69 13.91
CA TYR A 280 4.74 -14.44 14.44
C TYR A 280 4.13 -14.11 15.80
N ILE A 281 4.98 -13.84 16.76
CA ILE A 281 4.60 -13.41 18.11
C ILE A 281 4.97 -11.94 18.27
N PRO A 282 3.97 -11.02 18.28
CA PRO A 282 4.26 -9.61 18.44
C PRO A 282 4.84 -9.32 19.83
N PRO A 283 5.82 -8.40 19.94
CA PRO A 283 6.35 -8.01 21.24
C PRO A 283 5.24 -7.43 22.13
N PRO A 284 5.27 -7.68 23.45
CA PRO A 284 4.33 -7.09 24.37
C PRO A 284 4.51 -5.57 24.36
N ASN A 285 3.41 -4.83 24.14
CA ASN A 285 3.33 -3.37 24.17
C ASN A 285 4.35 -2.67 23.25
N GLY A 286 4.02 -2.52 21.97
CA GLY A 286 4.70 -1.71 20.97
C GLY A 286 6.21 -1.53 21.24
N GLY A 287 7.02 -2.49 20.80
CA GLY A 287 8.43 -2.61 21.18
C GLY A 287 9.18 -1.28 21.22
N ALA A 288 9.71 -0.93 22.37
CA ALA A 288 10.83 -0.02 22.41
C ALA A 288 12.01 -0.77 21.77
N ALA A 289 12.38 -0.40 20.56
CA ALA A 289 13.62 -0.87 19.97
C ALA A 289 14.75 -0.57 20.95
N ALA A 290 15.49 -1.59 21.37
CA ALA A 290 16.70 -1.40 22.14
C ALA A 290 17.57 -0.41 21.34
N ALA A 291 17.93 0.70 21.97
CA ALA A 291 18.86 1.66 21.41
C ALA A 291 20.22 0.95 21.22
N GLY A 292 20.36 0.32 20.06
CA GLY A 292 21.64 -0.23 19.59
C GLY A 292 22.53 0.93 19.20
N ALA A 293 23.56 1.13 20.00
CA ALA A 293 24.60 2.11 19.76
C ALA A 293 25.23 1.89 18.39
N TRP A 294 25.10 2.88 17.54
CA TRP A 294 26.00 3.08 16.41
C TRP A 294 27.05 4.09 16.87
N GLN A 295 28.27 3.59 17.13
CA GLN A 295 29.48 4.40 17.21
C GLN A 295 30.01 4.65 15.80
#